data_aa44d351d421c1bf0a2be0c8dc3f938b
#
_entry.id   aa44d351d421c1bf0a2be0c8dc3f938b
#
_cell.length_a   1.000
_cell.length_b   1.000
_cell.length_c   1.000
_cell.angle_alpha   90.00
_cell.angle_beta   90.00
_cell.angle_gamma   90.00
#
_symmetry.space_group_name_H-M   'P 1'
#
loop_
_entity.id
_entity.type
_entity.pdbx_description
1 polymer ?
#
loop_
_entity_poly.entity_id
_entity_poly.type
_entity_poly.pdbx_seq_one_letter_code
_entity_poly.pdbx_strand_id
1 'polypeptide(L)'
;TPVVVWLVEQLQARGWRPGVVSRGYGGKAPHYPYRLDATSTTAQAGDEPVLIARRCGCPLVVAPKRADAVRLLEQSGEVDIIITDDGLQHYALARDIELVVVDGARRFGNGCLLPMGPLREPMTRLKRVDAIICNGGTPAQGEYPMALVAAAPRRVCDDAPLEAPLAGPVDALAGIGHPPRFFATLTGLGYGLAERVGYADHQAFDRDELLARFG
;
A
#
# COMPACT_ATOMS: atom_id res chain seq x y z
N THR A 1 -2.20 1.97 0.02
CA THR A 1 -1.26 1.59 -1.07
C THR A 1 -1.97 1.02 -2.31
N PRO A 2 -2.83 -0.05 -2.31
CA PRO A 2 -3.42 -0.59 -3.55
C PRO A 2 -4.25 0.40 -4.36
N VAL A 3 -5.03 1.26 -3.69
CA VAL A 3 -5.81 2.32 -4.37
C VAL A 3 -4.89 3.34 -5.02
N VAL A 4 -3.78 3.70 -4.38
CA VAL A 4 -2.78 4.61 -4.97
C VAL A 4 -2.19 4.03 -6.24
N VAL A 5 -1.78 2.76 -6.22
CA VAL A 5 -1.27 2.07 -7.42
C VAL A 5 -2.31 2.10 -8.54
N TRP A 6 -3.55 1.70 -8.25
CA TRP A 6 -4.63 1.70 -9.23
C TRP A 6 -4.90 3.11 -9.80
N LEU A 7 -4.92 4.14 -8.95
CA LEU A 7 -5.11 5.53 -9.40
C LEU A 7 -3.98 5.97 -10.33
N VAL A 8 -2.73 5.68 -9.97
CA VAL A 8 -1.57 6.01 -10.83
C VAL A 8 -1.71 5.34 -12.18
N GLU A 9 -1.98 4.02 -12.21
CA GLU A 9 -2.15 3.25 -13.44
C GLU A 9 -3.31 3.81 -14.30
N GLN A 10 -4.44 4.16 -13.68
CA GLN A 10 -5.60 4.73 -14.38
C GLN A 10 -5.35 6.14 -14.93
N LEU A 11 -4.59 6.96 -14.23
CA LEU A 11 -4.23 8.31 -14.67
C LEU A 11 -3.22 8.24 -15.81
N GLN A 12 -2.19 7.40 -15.70
CA GLN A 12 -1.22 7.17 -16.78
C GLN A 12 -1.89 6.67 -18.06
N ALA A 13 -2.83 5.73 -17.94
CA ALA A 13 -3.60 5.22 -19.09
C ALA A 13 -4.45 6.31 -19.79
N ARG A 14 -4.73 7.42 -19.10
CA ARG A 14 -5.46 8.59 -19.63
C ARG A 14 -4.53 9.73 -20.07
N GLY A 15 -3.23 9.50 -20.08
CA GLY A 15 -2.23 10.47 -20.51
C GLY A 15 -1.79 11.49 -19.45
N TRP A 16 -2.23 11.34 -18.20
CA TRP A 16 -1.75 12.14 -17.08
C TRP A 16 -0.35 11.69 -16.64
N ARG A 17 0.40 12.62 -16.05
CA ARG A 17 1.72 12.36 -15.46
C ARG A 17 1.61 12.43 -13.92
N PRO A 18 1.16 11.35 -13.27
CA PRO A 18 1.02 11.35 -11.82
C PRO A 18 2.37 11.27 -11.12
N GLY A 19 2.49 12.00 -9.99
CA GLY A 19 3.53 11.83 -9.00
C GLY A 19 2.93 11.37 -7.69
N VAL A 20 3.72 10.66 -6.87
CA VAL A 20 3.27 10.18 -5.56
C VAL A 20 4.10 10.79 -4.45
N VAL A 21 3.45 11.20 -3.37
CA VAL A 21 4.11 11.62 -2.13
C VAL A 21 3.67 10.72 -0.99
N SER A 22 4.63 10.31 -0.17
CA SER A 22 4.40 9.50 1.02
C SER A 22 5.23 10.00 2.20
N ARG A 23 4.91 9.50 3.39
CA ARG A 23 5.71 9.78 4.59
C ARG A 23 7.05 9.02 4.58
N GLY A 24 7.10 7.86 3.95
CA GLY A 24 8.24 6.96 4.05
C GLY A 24 8.31 6.26 5.41
N TYR A 25 7.15 5.74 5.88
CA TYR A 25 7.09 5.05 7.17
C TYR A 25 8.07 3.86 7.20
N GLY A 26 8.79 3.71 8.31
CA GLY A 26 9.82 2.68 8.48
C GLY A 26 11.15 3.00 7.79
N GLY A 27 11.19 3.92 6.82
CA GLY A 27 12.40 4.34 6.14
C GLY A 27 13.19 5.42 6.89
N LYS A 28 14.52 5.46 6.61
CA LYS A 28 15.45 6.49 7.08
C LYS A 28 16.25 6.97 5.88
N ALA A 29 15.72 7.97 5.17
CA ALA A 29 16.39 8.54 4.02
C ALA A 29 17.63 9.36 4.44
N PRO A 30 18.63 9.49 3.56
CA PRO A 30 19.84 10.28 3.85
C PRO A 30 19.53 11.78 4.01
N HIS A 31 18.46 12.26 3.41
CA HIS A 31 17.93 13.64 3.51
C HIS A 31 16.43 13.66 3.23
N TYR A 32 15.78 14.76 3.55
CA TYR A 32 14.36 15.00 3.18
C TYR A 32 14.21 16.39 2.57
N PRO A 33 13.32 16.57 1.55
CA PRO A 33 12.57 15.51 0.86
C PRO A 33 13.52 14.56 0.10
N TYR A 34 13.15 13.27 0.01
CA TYR A 34 13.93 12.25 -0.68
C TYR A 34 13.15 11.71 -1.88
N ARG A 35 13.66 11.94 -3.08
CA ARG A 35 13.12 11.39 -4.32
C ARG A 35 13.69 10.00 -4.54
N LEU A 36 12.81 9.04 -4.74
CA LEU A 36 13.22 7.66 -5.03
C LEU A 36 13.75 7.53 -6.45
N ASP A 37 14.74 6.67 -6.59
CA ASP A 37 15.33 6.21 -7.85
C ASP A 37 15.39 4.67 -7.88
N ALA A 38 15.97 4.11 -8.96
CA ALA A 38 16.09 2.67 -9.14
C ALA A 38 16.93 1.96 -8.05
N THR A 39 17.80 2.69 -7.35
CA THR A 39 18.69 2.16 -6.30
C THR A 39 18.12 2.31 -4.90
N SER A 40 17.01 3.05 -4.74
CA SER A 40 16.39 3.31 -3.45
C SER A 40 15.91 2.03 -2.79
N THR A 41 16.27 1.88 -1.52
CA THR A 41 15.97 0.69 -0.71
C THR A 41 14.79 0.92 0.22
N THR A 42 14.19 -0.17 0.69
CA THR A 42 13.13 -0.11 1.70
C THR A 42 13.62 0.47 3.03
N ALA A 43 14.89 0.25 3.38
CA ALA A 43 15.51 0.86 4.56
C ALA A 43 15.59 2.40 4.47
N GLN A 44 15.68 2.96 3.28
CA GLN A 44 15.71 4.40 3.05
C GLN A 44 14.32 5.03 2.94
N ALA A 45 13.43 4.40 2.18
CA ALA A 45 12.17 5.03 1.80
C ALA A 45 10.92 4.40 2.42
N GLY A 46 11.05 3.21 3.04
CA GLY A 46 9.92 2.37 3.44
C GLY A 46 9.52 1.42 2.33
N ASP A 47 8.86 0.34 2.67
CA ASP A 47 8.47 -0.73 1.74
C ASP A 47 7.35 -0.30 0.78
N GLU A 48 6.31 0.37 1.27
CA GLU A 48 5.19 0.82 0.42
C GLU A 48 5.62 1.82 -0.65
N PRO A 49 6.39 2.90 -0.36
CA PRO A 49 6.90 3.80 -1.39
C PRO A 49 7.76 3.10 -2.44
N VAL A 50 8.64 2.18 -2.02
CA VAL A 50 9.47 1.41 -2.95
C VAL A 50 8.61 0.52 -3.85
N LEU A 51 7.59 -0.14 -3.28
CA LEU A 51 6.64 -0.93 -4.05
C LEU A 51 5.90 -0.10 -5.09
N ILE A 52 5.35 1.06 -4.70
CA ILE A 52 4.63 1.97 -5.62
C ILE A 52 5.57 2.44 -6.74
N ALA A 53 6.77 2.91 -6.40
CA ALA A 53 7.72 3.42 -7.38
C ALA A 53 8.11 2.36 -8.42
N ARG A 54 8.42 1.14 -7.97
CA ARG A 54 8.79 0.03 -8.86
C ARG A 54 7.63 -0.42 -9.75
N ARG A 55 6.41 -0.46 -9.19
CA ARG A 55 5.25 -0.94 -9.93
C ARG A 55 4.71 0.07 -10.93
N CYS A 56 4.68 1.34 -10.55
CA CYS A 56 4.04 2.39 -11.35
C CYS A 56 5.02 3.14 -12.25
N GLY A 57 6.33 3.11 -11.96
CA GLY A 57 7.34 3.86 -12.72
C GLY A 57 7.12 5.38 -12.69
N CYS A 58 6.38 5.90 -11.72
CA CYS A 58 6.10 7.33 -11.59
C CYS A 58 7.07 8.00 -10.60
N PRO A 59 7.32 9.32 -10.72
CA PRO A 59 8.05 10.08 -9.73
C PRO A 59 7.44 9.91 -8.33
N LEU A 60 8.28 9.54 -7.35
CA LEU A 60 7.85 9.36 -5.97
C LEU A 60 8.82 10.04 -5.02
N VAL A 61 8.26 10.80 -4.09
CA VAL A 61 9.04 11.52 -3.07
C VAL A 61 8.52 11.20 -1.68
N VAL A 62 9.43 10.90 -0.76
CA VAL A 62 9.09 10.72 0.65
C VAL A 62 9.58 11.89 1.49
N ALA A 63 8.74 12.36 2.41
CA ALA A 63 9.11 13.36 3.41
C ALA A 63 8.16 13.32 4.63
N PRO A 64 8.67 13.52 5.86
CA PRO A 64 7.84 13.72 7.04
C PRO A 64 6.88 14.90 6.88
N LYS A 65 7.36 16.02 6.32
CA LYS A 65 6.56 17.17 5.90
C LYS A 65 6.20 16.99 4.42
N ARG A 66 5.02 16.42 4.12
CA ARG A 66 4.59 16.13 2.74
C ARG A 66 4.57 17.36 1.83
N ALA A 67 4.34 18.56 2.38
CA ALA A 67 4.41 19.79 1.60
C ALA A 67 5.78 20.02 0.94
N ASP A 68 6.88 19.57 1.57
CA ASP A 68 8.21 19.68 0.97
C ASP A 68 8.37 18.69 -0.20
N ALA A 69 7.80 17.49 -0.06
CA ALA A 69 7.77 16.50 -1.15
C ALA A 69 6.94 16.98 -2.34
N VAL A 70 5.78 17.60 -2.08
CA VAL A 70 4.93 18.19 -3.13
C VAL A 70 5.69 19.29 -3.86
N ARG A 71 6.31 20.23 -3.16
CA ARG A 71 7.11 21.31 -3.78
C ARG A 71 8.22 20.77 -4.68
N LEU A 72 8.90 19.70 -4.25
CA LEU A 72 9.94 19.07 -5.06
C LEU A 72 9.38 18.51 -6.37
N LEU A 73 8.21 17.83 -6.33
CA LEU A 73 7.55 17.34 -7.54
C LEU A 73 7.04 18.48 -8.43
N GLU A 74 6.44 19.52 -7.87
CA GLU A 74 5.98 20.69 -8.63
C GLU A 74 7.15 21.37 -9.36
N GLN A 75 8.27 21.56 -8.68
CA GLN A 75 9.46 22.20 -9.25
C GLN A 75 10.12 21.37 -10.35
N SER A 76 9.92 20.05 -10.35
CA SER A 76 10.46 19.19 -11.42
C SER A 76 9.78 19.41 -12.78
N GLY A 77 8.52 19.88 -12.80
CA GLY A 77 7.72 20.02 -14.01
C GLY A 77 7.36 18.68 -14.70
N GLU A 78 7.66 17.55 -14.03
CA GLU A 78 7.45 16.22 -14.59
C GLU A 78 6.02 15.70 -14.35
N VAL A 79 5.32 16.28 -13.39
CA VAL A 79 4.00 15.81 -12.95
C VAL A 79 2.93 16.89 -13.14
N ASP A 80 1.72 16.48 -13.43
CA ASP A 80 0.55 17.35 -13.55
C ASP A 80 -0.56 17.00 -12.53
N ILE A 81 -0.39 15.89 -11.82
CA ILE A 81 -1.23 15.51 -10.69
C ILE A 81 -0.40 14.81 -9.60
N ILE A 82 -0.67 15.12 -8.34
CA ILE A 82 0.04 14.54 -7.19
C ILE A 82 -0.93 13.73 -6.34
N ILE A 83 -0.57 12.49 -6.04
CA ILE A 83 -1.32 11.58 -5.17
C ILE A 83 -0.56 11.44 -3.86
N THR A 84 -1.24 11.60 -2.73
CA THR A 84 -0.66 11.38 -1.42
C THR A 84 -1.12 10.04 -0.84
N ASP A 85 -0.16 9.15 -0.52
CA ASP A 85 -0.44 7.90 0.17
C ASP A 85 -0.52 8.14 1.68
N ASP A 86 -1.57 7.60 2.33
CA ASP A 86 -1.88 7.79 3.76
C ASP A 86 -1.85 9.26 4.20
N GLY A 87 -2.46 10.13 3.39
CA GLY A 87 -2.42 11.58 3.58
C GLY A 87 -3.61 12.19 4.31
N LEU A 88 -4.65 11.43 4.65
CA LEU A 88 -5.92 11.96 5.12
C LEU A 88 -5.79 12.86 6.36
N GLN A 89 -4.96 12.51 7.33
CA GLN A 89 -4.69 13.30 8.54
C GLN A 89 -3.57 14.34 8.38
N HIS A 90 -3.01 14.52 7.19
CA HIS A 90 -1.96 15.51 6.99
C HIS A 90 -2.53 16.89 6.60
N TYR A 91 -3.19 17.56 7.53
CA TYR A 91 -3.92 18.81 7.31
C TYR A 91 -3.05 20.01 6.86
N ALA A 92 -1.74 19.92 7.01
CA ALA A 92 -0.81 20.94 6.52
C ALA A 92 -0.66 20.93 4.99
N LEU A 93 -1.21 19.92 4.30
CA LEU A 93 -1.21 19.81 2.84
C LEU A 93 -2.61 20.11 2.33
N ALA A 94 -2.73 21.15 1.49
CA ALA A 94 -3.95 21.40 0.72
C ALA A 94 -4.17 20.27 -0.29
N ARG A 95 -5.44 19.98 -0.59
CA ARG A 95 -5.83 18.92 -1.51
C ARG A 95 -7.18 19.25 -2.12
N ASP A 96 -7.33 18.86 -3.38
CA ASP A 96 -8.54 19.10 -4.17
C ASP A 96 -9.54 17.95 -4.03
N ILE A 97 -9.02 16.71 -3.86
CA ILE A 97 -9.83 15.49 -3.77
C ILE A 97 -9.35 14.63 -2.60
N GLU A 98 -10.30 14.12 -1.83
CA GLU A 98 -10.06 13.21 -0.72
C GLU A 98 -10.80 11.88 -0.91
N LEU A 99 -10.03 10.79 -0.97
CA LEU A 99 -10.55 9.44 -1.05
C LEU A 99 -10.27 8.70 0.27
N VAL A 100 -11.30 8.12 0.87
CA VAL A 100 -11.15 7.31 2.07
C VAL A 100 -11.34 5.84 1.72
N VAL A 101 -10.41 4.99 2.15
CA VAL A 101 -10.52 3.54 2.03
C VAL A 101 -10.94 2.96 3.37
N VAL A 102 -12.06 2.26 3.37
CA VAL A 102 -12.62 1.59 4.55
C VAL A 102 -12.47 0.08 4.37
N ASP A 103 -11.96 -0.60 5.37
CA ASP A 103 -12.00 -2.07 5.43
C ASP A 103 -13.45 -2.51 5.64
N GLY A 104 -14.03 -3.16 4.64
CA GLY A 104 -15.44 -3.53 4.64
C GLY A 104 -15.83 -4.58 5.69
N ALA A 105 -14.88 -5.38 6.18
CA ALA A 105 -15.10 -6.37 7.23
C ALA A 105 -14.98 -5.76 8.64
N ARG A 106 -13.95 -4.94 8.85
CA ARG A 106 -13.66 -4.32 10.16
C ARG A 106 -14.46 -3.06 10.41
N ARG A 107 -14.81 -2.36 9.35
CA ARG A 107 -15.52 -1.07 9.39
C ARG A 107 -14.83 -0.09 10.35
N PHE A 108 -15.61 0.54 11.22
CA PHE A 108 -15.17 1.57 12.16
C PHE A 108 -15.01 1.03 13.60
N GLY A 109 -14.98 -0.29 13.77
CA GLY A 109 -14.91 -0.93 15.08
C GLY A 109 -16.10 -0.54 15.96
N ASN A 110 -15.84 -0.08 17.19
CA ASN A 110 -16.87 0.40 18.10
C ASN A 110 -17.32 1.85 17.85
N GLY A 111 -16.81 2.51 16.80
CA GLY A 111 -17.14 3.89 16.46
C GLY A 111 -16.51 4.96 17.35
N CYS A 112 -15.68 4.58 18.32
CA CYS A 112 -15.04 5.49 19.26
C CYS A 112 -13.67 5.93 18.79
N LEU A 113 -13.29 7.13 19.23
CA LEU A 113 -11.94 7.68 19.02
C LEU A 113 -10.91 7.00 19.94
N LEU A 114 -9.65 7.05 19.56
CA LEU A 114 -8.52 6.68 20.42
C LEU A 114 -8.58 7.47 21.74
N PRO A 115 -8.28 6.84 22.89
CA PRO A 115 -7.86 5.44 23.08
C PRO A 115 -9.02 4.45 23.25
N MET A 116 -10.27 4.87 23.31
CA MET A 116 -11.42 4.02 23.56
C MET A 116 -11.84 3.16 22.36
N GLY A 117 -11.44 3.53 21.15
CA GLY A 117 -11.71 2.83 19.92
C GLY A 117 -10.60 3.06 18.88
N PRO A 118 -10.77 2.52 17.67
CA PRO A 118 -9.71 2.53 16.66
C PRO A 118 -9.62 3.86 15.87
N LEU A 119 -10.59 4.77 16.02
CA LEU A 119 -10.69 5.91 15.14
C LEU A 119 -9.73 7.03 15.55
N ARG A 120 -9.05 7.61 14.56
CA ARG A 120 -8.24 8.83 14.72
C ARG A 120 -9.09 10.10 14.59
N GLU A 121 -10.22 10.01 13.87
CA GLU A 121 -11.14 11.10 13.60
C GLU A 121 -12.59 10.60 13.71
N PRO A 122 -13.56 11.48 14.03
CA PRO A 122 -14.96 11.07 14.13
C PRO A 122 -15.53 10.68 12.77
N MET A 123 -16.48 9.76 12.75
CA MET A 123 -17.14 9.30 11.52
C MET A 123 -17.80 10.42 10.71
N THR A 124 -18.14 11.55 11.36
CA THR A 124 -18.66 12.74 10.66
C THR A 124 -17.68 13.32 9.64
N ARG A 125 -16.38 12.98 9.74
CA ARG A 125 -15.35 13.35 8.77
C ARG A 125 -15.66 12.80 7.36
N LEU A 126 -16.31 11.65 7.28
CA LEU A 126 -16.70 11.02 6.01
C LEU A 126 -17.68 11.87 5.17
N LYS A 127 -18.40 12.80 5.80
CA LYS A 127 -19.30 13.72 5.09
C LYS A 127 -18.56 14.81 4.30
N ARG A 128 -17.25 14.91 4.47
CA ARG A 128 -16.42 15.95 3.84
C ARG A 128 -15.42 15.40 2.82
N VAL A 129 -15.44 14.11 2.59
CA VAL A 129 -14.58 13.46 1.59
C VAL A 129 -15.34 13.29 0.29
N ASP A 130 -14.61 13.24 -0.82
CA ASP A 130 -15.22 13.16 -2.15
C ASP A 130 -15.70 11.77 -2.50
N ALA A 131 -14.99 10.73 -2.00
CA ALA A 131 -15.45 9.36 -2.17
C ALA A 131 -14.98 8.45 -1.04
N ILE A 132 -15.78 7.42 -0.76
CA ILE A 132 -15.50 6.36 0.19
C ILE A 132 -15.42 5.04 -0.58
N ILE A 133 -14.29 4.36 -0.45
CA ILE A 133 -14.00 3.08 -1.12
C ILE A 133 -14.06 1.97 -0.07
N CYS A 134 -14.97 1.02 -0.24
CA CYS A 134 -15.12 -0.13 0.64
C CYS A 134 -14.29 -1.30 0.12
N ASN A 135 -13.19 -1.62 0.80
CA ASN A 135 -12.31 -2.73 0.46
C ASN A 135 -12.81 -4.05 1.06
N GLY A 136 -13.41 -4.89 0.22
CA GLY A 136 -14.07 -6.13 0.63
C GLY A 136 -15.35 -5.88 1.43
N GLY A 137 -15.99 -6.96 1.90
CA GLY A 137 -17.25 -6.87 2.62
C GLY A 137 -18.40 -6.27 1.79
N THR A 138 -19.43 -5.78 2.48
CA THR A 138 -20.59 -5.15 1.84
C THR A 138 -20.49 -3.63 1.95
N PRO A 139 -20.43 -2.90 0.81
CA PRO A 139 -20.41 -1.45 0.83
C PRO A 139 -21.72 -0.88 1.39
N ALA A 140 -21.63 0.21 2.14
CA ALA A 140 -22.80 0.98 2.54
C ALA A 140 -23.28 1.87 1.36
N GLN A 141 -24.47 2.46 1.52
CA GLN A 141 -25.00 3.37 0.51
C GLN A 141 -24.04 4.55 0.27
N GLY A 142 -23.69 4.79 -0.98
CA GLY A 142 -22.76 5.86 -1.40
C GLY A 142 -21.27 5.48 -1.31
N GLU A 143 -20.96 4.24 -0.95
CA GLU A 143 -19.58 3.72 -0.99
C GLU A 143 -19.32 2.97 -2.30
N TYR A 144 -18.12 3.09 -2.83
CA TYR A 144 -17.67 2.36 -4.01
C TYR A 144 -17.05 1.02 -3.60
N PRO A 145 -17.51 -0.11 -4.14
CA PRO A 145 -16.93 -1.41 -3.85
C PRO A 145 -15.52 -1.53 -4.43
N MET A 146 -14.62 -2.15 -3.68
CA MET A 146 -13.27 -2.52 -4.11
C MET A 146 -12.98 -3.95 -3.69
N ALA A 147 -12.35 -4.72 -4.57
CA ALA A 147 -11.81 -6.03 -4.27
C ALA A 147 -10.34 -6.06 -4.69
N LEU A 148 -9.49 -6.67 -3.85
CA LEU A 148 -8.13 -6.96 -4.23
C LEU A 148 -8.10 -8.26 -5.04
N VAL A 149 -7.68 -8.15 -6.30
CA VAL A 149 -7.48 -9.30 -7.17
C VAL A 149 -6.00 -9.66 -7.14
N ALA A 150 -5.70 -10.89 -6.75
CA ALA A 150 -4.32 -11.37 -6.75
C ALA A 150 -3.83 -11.51 -8.20
N ALA A 151 -2.67 -10.95 -8.48
CA ALA A 151 -1.97 -11.18 -9.74
C ALA A 151 -1.32 -12.57 -9.73
N ALA A 152 -0.86 -13.03 -10.90
CA ALA A 152 -0.06 -14.25 -11.00
C ALA A 152 1.20 -14.11 -10.10
N PRO A 153 1.59 -15.19 -9.40
CA PRO A 153 2.79 -15.18 -8.58
C PRO A 153 4.03 -14.98 -9.44
N ARG A 154 5.06 -14.41 -8.86
CA ARG A 154 6.33 -14.13 -9.54
C ARG A 154 7.49 -14.63 -8.70
N ARG A 155 8.54 -15.11 -9.33
CA ARG A 155 9.76 -15.51 -8.65
C ARG A 155 10.49 -14.29 -8.10
N VAL A 156 10.96 -14.39 -6.86
CA VAL A 156 11.64 -13.27 -6.20
C VAL A 156 13.01 -12.98 -6.82
N CYS A 157 13.69 -14.01 -7.35
CA CYS A 157 15.06 -13.87 -7.85
C CYS A 157 15.17 -13.12 -9.20
N ASP A 158 14.17 -13.24 -10.07
CA ASP A 158 14.22 -12.70 -11.44
C ASP A 158 12.90 -12.05 -11.88
N ASP A 159 11.93 -11.95 -10.97
CA ASP A 159 10.61 -11.40 -11.23
C ASP A 159 9.84 -12.08 -12.38
N ALA A 160 10.22 -13.29 -12.77
CA ALA A 160 9.53 -14.05 -13.80
C ALA A 160 8.18 -14.56 -13.29
N PRO A 161 7.11 -14.51 -14.11
CA PRO A 161 5.83 -15.09 -13.73
C PRO A 161 5.95 -16.59 -13.52
N LEU A 162 5.24 -17.10 -12.52
CA LEU A 162 5.11 -18.53 -12.27
C LEU A 162 3.78 -19.03 -12.82
N GLU A 163 3.81 -20.21 -13.44
CA GLU A 163 2.59 -20.95 -13.73
C GLU A 163 1.96 -21.42 -12.42
N ALA A 164 0.72 -21.08 -12.20
CA ALA A 164 -0.02 -21.37 -10.96
C ALA A 164 -1.19 -22.32 -11.25
N PRO A 165 -1.57 -23.15 -10.26
CA PRO A 165 -0.87 -23.43 -9.01
C PRO A 165 0.34 -24.33 -9.20
N LEU A 166 1.33 -24.22 -8.30
CA LEU A 166 2.48 -25.13 -8.28
C LEU A 166 2.05 -26.57 -7.95
N ALA A 167 2.74 -27.55 -8.51
CA ALA A 167 2.53 -28.94 -8.18
C ALA A 167 2.98 -29.23 -6.74
N GLY A 168 2.05 -29.67 -5.89
CA GLY A 168 2.32 -30.00 -4.49
C GLY A 168 2.06 -28.85 -3.50
N PRO A 169 2.16 -29.14 -2.20
CA PRO A 169 1.97 -28.16 -1.15
C PRO A 169 3.14 -27.18 -1.10
N VAL A 170 2.85 -25.93 -0.73
CA VAL A 170 3.82 -24.84 -0.57
C VAL A 170 3.78 -24.28 0.85
N ASP A 171 4.92 -23.83 1.34
CA ASP A 171 4.99 -23.07 2.57
C ASP A 171 4.67 -21.61 2.29
N ALA A 172 3.82 -21.02 3.12
CA ALA A 172 3.36 -19.64 2.97
C ALA A 172 3.79 -18.79 4.15
N LEU A 173 4.46 -17.68 3.86
CA LEU A 173 4.87 -16.71 4.88
C LEU A 173 4.38 -15.31 4.53
N ALA A 174 3.99 -14.54 5.55
CA ALA A 174 3.48 -13.18 5.37
C ALA A 174 3.84 -12.28 6.54
N GLY A 175 4.48 -11.13 6.25
CA GLY A 175 4.77 -10.04 7.20
C GLY A 175 3.84 -8.84 6.94
N ILE A 176 2.54 -9.05 7.08
CA ILE A 176 1.50 -8.04 6.85
C ILE A 176 0.54 -7.97 8.05
N GLY A 177 -0.19 -6.88 8.20
CA GLY A 177 -1.10 -6.65 9.33
C GLY A 177 -2.19 -7.70 9.55
N HIS A 178 -2.53 -8.52 8.52
CA HIS A 178 -3.52 -9.60 8.65
C HIS A 178 -3.11 -10.84 7.82
N PRO A 179 -2.12 -11.64 8.27
CA PRO A 179 -1.63 -12.82 7.56
C PRO A 179 -2.71 -13.83 7.16
N PRO A 180 -3.76 -14.11 7.96
CA PRO A 180 -4.80 -15.06 7.57
C PRO A 180 -5.50 -14.73 6.25
N ARG A 181 -5.65 -13.43 5.91
CA ARG A 181 -6.26 -13.01 4.64
C ARG A 181 -5.39 -13.41 3.44
N PHE A 182 -4.08 -13.30 3.57
CA PHE A 182 -3.14 -13.74 2.54
C PHE A 182 -3.21 -15.25 2.33
N PHE A 183 -3.20 -16.03 3.41
CA PHE A 183 -3.30 -17.49 3.32
C PHE A 183 -4.63 -17.94 2.69
N ALA A 184 -5.74 -17.28 3.03
CA ALA A 184 -7.03 -17.53 2.40
C ALA A 184 -7.01 -17.21 0.89
N THR A 185 -6.30 -16.14 0.49
CA THR A 185 -6.13 -15.79 -0.93
C THR A 185 -5.36 -16.89 -1.67
N LEU A 186 -4.25 -17.40 -1.12
CA LEU A 186 -3.49 -18.50 -1.73
C LEU A 186 -4.33 -19.77 -1.87
N THR A 187 -5.07 -20.13 -0.82
CA THR A 187 -5.98 -21.30 -0.88
C THR A 187 -7.06 -21.10 -1.95
N GLY A 188 -7.63 -19.90 -2.08
CA GLY A 188 -8.61 -19.55 -3.11
C GLY A 188 -8.05 -19.60 -4.54
N LEU A 189 -6.74 -19.42 -4.70
CA LEU A 189 -6.02 -19.59 -5.97
C LEU A 189 -5.63 -21.05 -6.28
N GLY A 190 -5.99 -22.00 -5.39
CA GLY A 190 -5.74 -23.41 -5.59
C GLY A 190 -4.42 -23.93 -5.01
N TYR A 191 -3.68 -23.12 -4.24
CA TYR A 191 -2.46 -23.60 -3.58
C TYR A 191 -2.80 -24.48 -2.36
N GLY A 192 -2.22 -25.66 -2.29
CA GLY A 192 -2.14 -26.45 -1.06
C GLY A 192 -1.09 -25.83 -0.13
N LEU A 193 -1.45 -25.47 1.10
CA LEU A 193 -0.50 -24.89 2.05
C LEU A 193 -0.04 -25.92 3.05
N ALA A 194 1.27 -26.22 3.08
CA ALA A 194 1.90 -27.12 4.06
C ALA A 194 2.12 -26.37 5.39
N GLU A 195 2.85 -25.27 5.39
CA GLU A 195 3.07 -24.43 6.55
C GLU A 195 2.52 -23.01 6.32
N ARG A 196 2.08 -22.34 7.38
CA ARG A 196 1.58 -20.96 7.37
C ARG A 196 2.28 -20.18 8.46
N VAL A 197 3.14 -19.23 8.06
CA VAL A 197 3.94 -18.43 8.98
C VAL A 197 3.56 -16.96 8.88
N GLY A 198 2.99 -16.43 9.98
CA GLY A 198 2.72 -15.00 10.11
C GLY A 198 3.85 -14.30 10.85
N TYR A 199 4.44 -13.29 10.24
CA TYR A 199 5.38 -12.36 10.86
C TYR A 199 4.67 -11.08 11.28
N ALA A 200 5.32 -10.28 12.12
CA ALA A 200 4.79 -8.95 12.47
C ALA A 200 4.71 -8.05 11.22
N ASP A 201 3.77 -7.11 11.25
CA ASP A 201 3.61 -6.13 10.16
C ASP A 201 4.91 -5.35 9.95
N HIS A 202 5.35 -5.22 8.69
CA HIS A 202 6.62 -4.60 8.29
C HIS A 202 7.89 -5.25 8.87
N GLN A 203 7.82 -6.47 9.41
CA GLN A 203 8.99 -7.18 9.88
C GLN A 203 9.93 -7.50 8.71
N ALA A 204 11.20 -7.16 8.86
CA ALA A 204 12.23 -7.60 7.92
C ALA A 204 12.42 -9.12 8.03
N PHE A 205 12.54 -9.78 6.88
CA PHE A 205 12.87 -11.21 6.85
C PHE A 205 14.38 -11.40 6.93
N ASP A 206 14.81 -12.28 7.82
CA ASP A 206 16.19 -12.75 7.86
C ASP A 206 16.38 -13.93 6.90
N ARG A 207 17.38 -13.83 6.02
CA ARG A 207 17.63 -14.84 5.00
C ARG A 207 18.03 -16.17 5.61
N ASP A 208 18.87 -16.15 6.62
CA ASP A 208 19.43 -17.37 7.21
C ASP A 208 18.36 -18.09 8.05
N GLU A 209 17.48 -17.32 8.73
CA GLU A 209 16.28 -17.86 9.39
C GLU A 209 15.35 -18.54 8.38
N LEU A 210 15.07 -17.90 7.24
CA LEU A 210 14.22 -18.48 6.21
C LEU A 210 14.81 -19.75 5.60
N LEU A 211 16.12 -19.76 5.31
CA LEU A 211 16.80 -20.95 4.79
C LEU A 211 16.85 -22.09 5.80
N ALA A 212 17.04 -21.79 7.08
CA ALA A 212 17.03 -22.82 8.12
C ALA A 212 15.65 -23.46 8.33
N ARG A 213 14.57 -22.71 8.02
CA ARG A 213 13.20 -23.19 8.22
C ARG A 213 12.62 -23.88 7.00
N PHE A 214 12.92 -23.40 5.80
CA PHE A 214 12.27 -23.79 4.53
C PHE A 214 13.27 -24.31 3.47
N GLY A 215 14.56 -24.38 3.79
CA GLY A 215 15.66 -24.79 2.89
C GLY A 215 15.93 -26.27 2.81
#